data_a222783c20fd5bbef45d2829f5476e7f
#
_entry.id   a222783c20fd5bbef45d2829f5476e7f
#
_cell.length_a   1.000
_cell.length_b   1.000
_cell.length_c   1.000
_cell.angle_alpha   90.00
_cell.angle_beta   90.00
_cell.angle_gamma   90.00
#
_symmetry.space_group_name_H-M   'P 1'
#
loop_
_entity.id
_entity.type
_entity.pdbx_description
1 polymer ?
#
loop_
_entity_poly.entity_id
_entity_poly.type
_entity_poly.pdbx_seq_one_letter_code
_entity_poly.pdbx_strand_id
1 'polypeptide(L)'
;MLDNNDTCNKCGVDLVVYKNWASSHRDVNKFYCTDCYGLHYNKKSNANRMWVNGKYIPSDHPLHKPGIYKSFGDAAFTALQKDEQVKKGYVYAICNPAWPDWVKIGMAIDANDRLNGYQTSSPMRDYILVYDIYFKDRLEAERKAHKVAERYGKRQGEWFKITREEAILVLAETDLAVNGE
;
A
#
# COMPACT_ATOMS: atom_id res chain seq x y z
N MET A 1 5.63 -27.46 -27.37
CA MET A 1 6.92 -27.30 -28.07
C MET A 1 6.59 -26.71 -29.40
N LEU A 2 7.40 -25.77 -29.92
CA LEU A 2 7.25 -25.27 -31.30
C LEU A 2 7.68 -26.37 -32.27
N ASP A 3 6.84 -26.68 -33.23
CA ASP A 3 7.23 -27.47 -34.36
C ASP A 3 7.89 -26.56 -35.43
N ASN A 4 8.74 -27.12 -36.30
CA ASN A 4 9.58 -26.37 -37.28
C ASN A 4 8.79 -25.53 -38.30
N ASN A 5 7.45 -25.39 -38.16
CA ASN A 5 6.55 -24.67 -39.06
C ASN A 5 5.59 -23.73 -38.37
N ASP A 6 5.85 -23.40 -37.12
CA ASP A 6 4.95 -22.50 -36.38
C ASP A 6 5.12 -21.05 -36.84
N THR A 7 4.03 -20.40 -37.15
CA THR A 7 3.97 -19.00 -37.55
C THR A 7 3.27 -18.14 -36.50
N CYS A 8 3.60 -16.86 -36.45
CA CYS A 8 2.93 -15.92 -35.56
C CYS A 8 1.44 -15.80 -35.89
N ASN A 9 0.56 -16.10 -34.97
CA ASN A 9 -0.88 -16.03 -35.14
C ASN A 9 -1.43 -14.63 -35.47
N LYS A 10 -0.59 -13.59 -35.40
CA LYS A 10 -1.02 -12.23 -35.70
C LYS A 10 -0.44 -11.68 -37.02
N CYS A 11 0.83 -11.86 -37.30
CA CYS A 11 1.49 -11.29 -38.48
C CYS A 11 2.01 -12.34 -39.47
N GLY A 12 1.85 -13.65 -39.12
CA GLY A 12 2.25 -14.74 -40.04
C GLY A 12 3.74 -14.97 -40.19
N VAL A 13 4.61 -14.24 -39.47
CA VAL A 13 6.06 -14.45 -39.55
C VAL A 13 6.43 -15.80 -38.94
N ASP A 14 7.39 -16.52 -39.56
CA ASP A 14 7.90 -17.77 -39.03
C ASP A 14 8.57 -17.57 -37.68
N LEU A 15 8.24 -18.44 -36.72
CA LEU A 15 8.76 -18.38 -35.36
C LEU A 15 10.03 -19.20 -35.23
N VAL A 16 11.08 -18.56 -34.75
CA VAL A 16 12.38 -19.19 -34.51
C VAL A 16 12.72 -19.11 -33.03
N VAL A 17 12.94 -20.27 -32.39
CA VAL A 17 13.33 -20.37 -30.98
C VAL A 17 14.60 -19.56 -30.73
N TYR A 18 14.60 -18.79 -29.63
CA TYR A 18 15.66 -17.86 -29.21
C TYR A 18 15.91 -16.64 -30.14
N LYS A 19 15.12 -16.46 -31.20
CA LYS A 19 15.27 -15.33 -32.10
C LYS A 19 14.09 -14.37 -32.07
N ASN A 20 12.91 -14.83 -32.39
CA ASN A 20 11.70 -14.00 -32.46
C ASN A 20 10.46 -14.65 -31.82
N TRP A 21 10.61 -15.75 -31.12
CA TRP A 21 9.52 -16.42 -30.46
C TRP A 21 9.35 -15.94 -29.02
N ALA A 22 8.12 -15.51 -28.68
CA ALA A 22 7.71 -15.22 -27.32
C ALA A 22 6.79 -16.34 -26.82
N SER A 23 7.22 -17.06 -25.80
CA SER A 23 6.41 -18.11 -25.15
C SER A 23 5.16 -17.52 -24.50
N SER A 24 3.98 -18.05 -24.84
CA SER A 24 2.72 -17.74 -24.17
C SER A 24 2.33 -18.92 -23.29
N HIS A 25 2.47 -18.77 -21.99
CA HIS A 25 2.04 -19.79 -21.01
C HIS A 25 0.52 -19.88 -20.81
N ARG A 26 -0.27 -18.99 -21.40
CA ARG A 26 -1.72 -18.89 -21.16
C ARG A 26 -2.59 -19.37 -22.30
N ASP A 27 -2.07 -19.47 -23.50
CA ASP A 27 -2.80 -19.92 -24.66
C ASP A 27 -2.01 -21.04 -25.33
N VAL A 28 -2.34 -22.29 -25.00
CA VAL A 28 -1.58 -23.50 -25.40
C VAL A 28 -1.52 -23.67 -26.92
N ASN A 29 -2.40 -23.02 -27.66
CA ASN A 29 -2.54 -23.18 -29.12
C ASN A 29 -2.30 -21.88 -29.91
N LYS A 30 -1.74 -20.83 -29.30
CA LYS A 30 -1.47 -19.57 -29.99
C LYS A 30 -0.04 -19.09 -29.74
N PHE A 31 0.69 -18.97 -30.82
CA PHE A 31 2.07 -18.53 -30.81
C PHE A 31 2.20 -17.12 -31.40
N TYR A 32 3.04 -16.27 -30.80
CA TYR A 32 3.26 -14.90 -31.25
C TYR A 32 4.75 -14.61 -31.32
N CYS A 33 5.20 -13.83 -32.33
CA CYS A 33 6.52 -13.28 -32.31
C CYS A 33 6.70 -12.21 -31.23
N THR A 34 7.95 -11.87 -30.87
CA THR A 34 8.27 -10.90 -29.81
C THR A 34 7.56 -9.57 -29.97
N ASP A 35 7.46 -9.06 -31.22
CA ASP A 35 6.80 -7.77 -31.50
C ASP A 35 5.29 -7.85 -31.34
N CYS A 36 4.68 -8.93 -31.82
CA CYS A 36 3.23 -9.13 -31.70
C CYS A 36 2.80 -9.54 -30.30
N TYR A 37 3.64 -10.23 -29.54
CA TYR A 37 3.38 -10.64 -28.17
C TYR A 37 3.19 -9.43 -27.26
N GLY A 38 4.11 -8.46 -27.33
CA GLY A 38 3.99 -7.21 -26.58
C GLY A 38 2.72 -6.44 -26.88
N LEU A 39 2.34 -6.35 -28.16
CA LEU A 39 1.11 -5.68 -28.59
C LEU A 39 -0.17 -6.44 -28.19
N HIS A 40 -0.12 -7.77 -28.14
CA HIS A 40 -1.28 -8.60 -27.75
C HIS A 40 -1.51 -8.58 -26.24
N TYR A 41 -0.46 -8.70 -25.46
CA TYR A 41 -0.56 -8.79 -24.01
C TYR A 41 -0.60 -7.43 -23.32
N ASN A 42 0.10 -6.40 -23.81
CA ASN A 42 0.00 -5.06 -23.26
C ASN A 42 -1.39 -4.43 -23.43
N LYS A 43 -2.13 -4.79 -24.49
CA LYS A 43 -3.54 -4.37 -24.62
C LYS A 43 -4.47 -5.05 -23.63
N LYS A 44 -4.14 -6.25 -23.12
CA LYS A 44 -5.01 -6.98 -22.18
C LYS A 44 -4.54 -6.92 -20.72
N SER A 45 -3.24 -6.79 -20.46
CA SER A 45 -2.71 -6.92 -19.10
C SER A 45 -2.60 -5.60 -18.33
N ASN A 46 -2.47 -4.47 -19.05
CA ASN A 46 -2.35 -3.13 -18.44
C ASN A 46 -3.56 -2.24 -18.67
N ALA A 47 -4.53 -2.67 -19.45
CA ALA A 47 -5.78 -1.94 -19.58
C ALA A 47 -6.56 -2.10 -18.29
N ASN A 48 -6.28 -1.21 -17.34
CA ASN A 48 -7.22 -0.78 -16.31
C ASN A 48 -8.07 -1.91 -15.71
N ARG A 49 -7.45 -2.81 -14.95
CA ARG A 49 -8.20 -3.68 -14.07
C ARG A 49 -8.80 -2.82 -12.97
N MET A 50 -10.05 -2.42 -13.15
CA MET A 50 -10.78 -1.66 -12.16
C MET A 50 -11.43 -2.61 -11.16
N TRP A 51 -11.22 -2.35 -9.88
CA TRP A 51 -11.86 -3.07 -8.78
C TRP A 51 -12.67 -2.08 -7.97
N VAL A 52 -13.93 -2.39 -7.71
CA VAL A 52 -14.80 -1.59 -6.83
C VAL A 52 -15.38 -2.53 -5.79
N ASN A 53 -15.18 -2.22 -4.52
CA ASN A 53 -15.65 -3.01 -3.38
C ASN A 53 -15.29 -4.51 -3.50
N GLY A 54 -14.04 -4.82 -3.88
CA GLY A 54 -13.56 -6.18 -4.02
C GLY A 54 -14.09 -6.95 -5.24
N LYS A 55 -14.88 -6.32 -6.12
CA LYS A 55 -15.36 -6.92 -7.37
C LYS A 55 -14.61 -6.34 -8.57
N TYR A 56 -14.20 -7.22 -9.47
CA TYR A 56 -13.59 -6.84 -10.74
C TYR A 56 -14.63 -6.22 -11.66
N ILE A 57 -14.31 -5.05 -12.22
CA ILE A 57 -15.15 -4.35 -13.20
C ILE A 57 -14.54 -4.57 -14.60
N PRO A 58 -15.16 -5.34 -15.47
CA PRO A 58 -14.67 -5.57 -16.82
C PRO A 58 -14.70 -4.29 -17.66
N SER A 59 -13.89 -4.25 -18.72
CA SER A 59 -13.69 -3.06 -19.56
C SER A 59 -14.93 -2.61 -20.35
N ASP A 60 -15.88 -3.50 -20.51
CA ASP A 60 -17.18 -3.25 -21.16
C ASP A 60 -18.27 -2.78 -20.18
N HIS A 61 -17.98 -2.78 -18.88
CA HIS A 61 -18.94 -2.37 -17.87
C HIS A 61 -19.11 -0.83 -17.85
N PRO A 62 -20.35 -0.29 -17.71
CA PRO A 62 -20.60 1.16 -17.70
C PRO A 62 -19.84 1.95 -16.63
N LEU A 63 -19.49 1.31 -15.52
CA LEU A 63 -18.68 1.91 -14.44
C LEU A 63 -17.18 1.87 -14.73
N HIS A 64 -16.74 1.14 -15.78
CA HIS A 64 -15.35 1.07 -16.15
C HIS A 64 -14.93 2.37 -16.83
N LYS A 65 -14.12 3.17 -16.17
CA LYS A 65 -13.58 4.42 -16.73
C LYS A 65 -12.29 4.09 -17.50
N PRO A 66 -12.29 4.18 -18.84
CA PRO A 66 -11.08 3.99 -19.63
C PRO A 66 -10.12 5.16 -19.35
N GLY A 67 -8.88 4.81 -19.00
CA GLY A 67 -7.82 5.80 -18.77
C GLY A 67 -8.08 6.67 -17.54
N ILE A 68 -7.43 6.34 -16.42
CA ILE A 68 -7.58 7.08 -15.16
C ILE A 68 -7.15 8.55 -15.33
N TYR A 69 -6.30 8.83 -16.33
CA TYR A 69 -5.75 10.16 -16.55
C TYR A 69 -5.89 10.60 -18.00
N LYS A 70 -6.47 11.78 -18.20
CA LYS A 70 -6.64 12.38 -19.53
C LYS A 70 -5.38 13.06 -20.06
N SER A 71 -4.47 13.43 -19.13
CA SER A 71 -3.21 14.10 -19.44
C SER A 71 -2.19 13.88 -18.32
N PHE A 72 -0.93 14.24 -18.57
CA PHE A 72 0.12 14.25 -17.54
C PHE A 72 -0.23 15.18 -16.37
N GLY A 73 -0.84 16.32 -16.65
CA GLY A 73 -1.30 17.26 -15.62
C GLY A 73 -2.40 16.67 -14.74
N ASP A 74 -3.35 15.93 -15.32
CA ASP A 74 -4.42 15.24 -14.60
C ASP A 74 -3.87 14.12 -13.70
N ALA A 75 -2.86 13.38 -14.20
CA ALA A 75 -2.14 12.37 -13.42
C ALA A 75 -1.40 13.01 -12.23
N ALA A 76 -0.69 14.12 -12.46
CA ALA A 76 0.04 14.83 -11.42
C ALA A 76 -0.91 15.42 -10.36
N PHE A 77 -2.03 16.04 -10.78
CA PHE A 77 -3.03 16.58 -9.87
C PHE A 77 -3.69 15.49 -9.01
N THR A 78 -4.04 14.35 -9.62
CA THR A 78 -4.60 13.21 -8.88
C THR A 78 -3.58 12.58 -7.94
N ALA A 79 -2.30 12.55 -8.31
CA ALA A 79 -1.22 12.09 -7.44
C ALA A 79 -1.06 13.00 -6.22
N LEU A 80 -1.10 14.33 -6.41
CA LEU A 80 -1.06 15.32 -5.34
C LEU A 80 -2.26 15.20 -4.39
N GLN A 81 -3.49 15.03 -4.92
CA GLN A 81 -4.67 14.81 -4.09
C GLN A 81 -4.60 13.51 -3.29
N LYS A 82 -4.08 12.42 -3.89
CA LYS A 82 -3.83 11.17 -3.16
C LYS A 82 -2.79 11.34 -2.09
N ASP A 83 -1.73 12.11 -2.35
CA ASP A 83 -0.66 12.36 -1.40
C ASP A 83 -1.16 13.12 -0.16
N GLU A 84 -2.05 14.11 -0.36
CA GLU A 84 -2.70 14.80 0.75
C GLU A 84 -3.63 13.90 1.58
N GLN A 85 -4.39 13.00 0.93
CA GLN A 85 -5.23 12.04 1.64
C GLN A 85 -4.40 10.99 2.38
N VAL A 86 -3.25 10.59 1.80
CA VAL A 86 -2.31 9.64 2.42
C VAL A 86 -1.59 10.25 3.62
N LYS A 87 -1.42 11.58 3.70
CA LYS A 87 -0.79 12.26 4.83
C LYS A 87 -1.64 12.24 6.10
N LYS A 88 -2.97 12.36 5.95
CA LYS A 88 -3.91 12.39 7.08
C LYS A 88 -4.01 11.05 7.78
N GLY A 89 -4.20 11.05 9.08
CA GLY A 89 -4.41 9.84 9.86
C GLY A 89 -4.05 10.04 11.33
N TYR A 90 -3.80 8.93 12.00
CA TYR A 90 -3.61 8.87 13.43
C TYR A 90 -2.15 8.56 13.79
N VAL A 91 -1.67 9.17 14.86
CA VAL A 91 -0.55 8.65 15.65
C VAL A 91 -1.16 7.95 16.87
N TYR A 92 -0.74 6.72 17.12
CA TYR A 92 -1.32 5.87 18.13
C TYR A 92 -0.25 5.30 19.06
N ALA A 93 -0.66 4.97 20.27
CA ALA A 93 0.12 4.22 21.23
C ALA A 93 -0.58 2.87 21.50
N ILE A 94 0.13 1.76 21.35
CA ILE A 94 -0.35 0.42 21.68
C ILE A 94 0.63 -0.28 22.61
N CYS A 95 0.11 -1.17 23.44
CA CYS A 95 0.89 -2.04 24.32
C CYS A 95 0.42 -3.49 24.22
N ASN A 96 1.24 -4.39 24.74
CA ASN A 96 0.90 -5.80 24.87
C ASN A 96 1.26 -6.30 26.27
N PRO A 97 0.39 -7.06 26.95
CA PRO A 97 0.67 -7.60 28.28
C PRO A 97 1.93 -8.45 28.39
N ALA A 98 2.39 -9.04 27.25
CA ALA A 98 3.64 -9.79 27.22
C ALA A 98 4.89 -8.91 27.43
N TRP A 99 4.77 -7.60 27.19
CA TRP A 99 5.83 -6.60 27.38
C TRP A 99 5.28 -5.39 28.15
N PRO A 100 5.01 -5.53 29.46
CA PRO A 100 4.24 -4.54 30.23
C PRO A 100 4.91 -3.17 30.36
N ASP A 101 6.26 -3.13 30.25
CA ASP A 101 7.05 -1.91 30.32
C ASP A 101 7.23 -1.20 28.98
N TRP A 102 6.66 -1.74 27.92
CA TRP A 102 6.89 -1.21 26.58
C TRP A 102 5.60 -0.78 25.90
N VAL A 103 5.64 0.41 25.33
CA VAL A 103 4.58 0.97 24.49
C VAL A 103 5.14 1.24 23.10
N LYS A 104 4.42 0.83 22.08
CA LYS A 104 4.72 1.15 20.70
C LYS A 104 3.98 2.41 20.29
N ILE A 105 4.71 3.36 19.70
CA ILE A 105 4.15 4.56 19.08
C ILE A 105 4.33 4.43 17.57
N GLY A 106 3.25 4.55 16.83
CA GLY A 106 3.23 4.42 15.37
C GLY A 106 2.12 5.24 14.73
N MET A 107 2.06 5.21 13.41
CA MET A 107 1.03 5.91 12.65
C MET A 107 0.17 4.98 11.79
N ALA A 108 -1.06 5.39 11.52
CA ALA A 108 -1.97 4.70 10.62
C ALA A 108 -2.99 5.66 10.00
N ILE A 109 -3.66 5.24 8.93
CA ILE A 109 -4.85 5.92 8.41
C ILE A 109 -6.00 5.74 9.41
N ASP A 110 -6.12 4.54 9.96
CA ASP A 110 -7.08 4.16 11.00
C ASP A 110 -6.35 3.37 12.09
N ALA A 111 -6.46 3.83 13.34
CA ALA A 111 -5.77 3.24 14.49
C ALA A 111 -6.36 1.87 14.86
N ASN A 112 -7.69 1.70 14.74
CA ASN A 112 -8.37 0.45 15.05
C ASN A 112 -8.07 -0.64 14.02
N ASP A 113 -8.05 -0.29 12.74
CA ASP A 113 -7.63 -1.22 11.67
C ASP A 113 -6.18 -1.67 11.88
N ARG A 114 -5.32 -0.75 12.29
CA ARG A 114 -3.93 -1.08 12.62
C ARG A 114 -3.84 -1.99 13.85
N LEU A 115 -4.62 -1.73 14.89
CA LEU A 115 -4.70 -2.59 16.07
C LEU A 115 -5.16 -4.01 15.68
N ASN A 116 -6.21 -4.12 14.86
CA ASN A 116 -6.70 -5.40 14.36
C ASN A 116 -5.60 -6.17 13.60
N GLY A 117 -4.77 -5.47 12.84
CA GLY A 117 -3.60 -6.05 12.18
C GLY A 117 -2.60 -6.65 13.19
N TYR A 118 -2.33 -5.98 14.31
CA TYR A 118 -1.47 -6.49 15.37
C TYR A 118 -2.07 -7.70 16.10
N GLN A 119 -3.40 -7.73 16.29
CA GLN A 119 -4.08 -8.86 16.92
C GLN A 119 -3.83 -10.19 16.18
N THR A 120 -3.59 -10.13 14.87
CA THR A 120 -3.30 -11.35 14.09
C THR A 120 -1.92 -11.95 14.40
N SER A 121 -0.99 -11.14 14.95
CA SER A 121 0.37 -11.58 15.31
C SER A 121 0.48 -12.10 16.75
N SER A 122 -0.56 -11.93 17.57
CA SER A 122 -0.64 -12.46 18.92
C SER A 122 -1.66 -13.60 19.00
N PRO A 123 -1.30 -14.78 19.49
CA PRO A 123 -2.24 -15.87 19.68
C PRO A 123 -3.35 -15.53 20.67
N MET A 124 -3.10 -14.63 21.62
CA MET A 124 -4.08 -14.17 22.63
C MET A 124 -4.90 -12.97 22.17
N ARG A 125 -4.54 -12.35 21.02
CA ARG A 125 -5.18 -11.13 20.49
C ARG A 125 -5.31 -10.02 21.56
N ASP A 126 -4.24 -9.80 22.29
CA ASP A 126 -4.19 -9.05 23.54
C ASP A 126 -3.49 -7.69 23.44
N TYR A 127 -3.25 -7.21 22.21
CA TYR A 127 -2.81 -5.84 22.02
C TYR A 127 -3.91 -4.85 22.44
N ILE A 128 -3.51 -3.78 23.12
CA ILE A 128 -4.39 -2.76 23.67
C ILE A 128 -4.03 -1.43 23.02
N LEU A 129 -5.00 -0.75 22.42
CA LEU A 129 -4.89 0.64 22.04
C LEU A 129 -4.95 1.50 23.31
N VAL A 130 -3.85 2.16 23.64
CA VAL A 130 -3.73 3.03 24.82
C VAL A 130 -4.36 4.39 24.52
N TYR A 131 -3.98 4.98 23.39
CA TYR A 131 -4.45 6.28 22.96
C TYR A 131 -4.15 6.49 21.47
N ASP A 132 -4.90 7.37 20.80
CA ASP A 132 -4.66 7.81 19.45
C ASP A 132 -5.12 9.26 19.22
N ILE A 133 -4.44 9.98 18.35
CA ILE A 133 -4.79 11.36 17.97
C ILE A 133 -4.68 11.50 16.45
N TYR A 134 -5.64 12.22 15.88
CA TYR A 134 -5.68 12.53 14.45
C TYR A 134 -4.79 13.72 14.09
N PHE A 135 -4.04 13.59 12.99
CA PHE A 135 -3.17 14.64 12.45
C PHE A 135 -3.37 14.82 10.94
N LYS A 136 -3.17 16.04 10.47
CA LYS A 136 -3.17 16.38 9.04
C LYS A 136 -1.95 15.78 8.32
N ASP A 137 -0.82 15.69 9.01
CA ASP A 137 0.40 14.99 8.57
C ASP A 137 0.85 14.02 9.67
N ARG A 138 0.36 12.75 9.56
CA ARG A 138 0.68 11.71 10.54
C ARG A 138 2.17 11.33 10.56
N LEU A 139 2.87 11.48 9.41
CA LEU A 139 4.29 11.15 9.33
C LEU A 139 5.16 12.15 10.11
N GLU A 140 4.85 13.45 9.97
CA GLU A 140 5.50 14.48 10.75
C GLU A 140 5.17 14.34 12.25
N ALA A 141 3.90 14.12 12.57
CA ALA A 141 3.44 13.92 13.93
C ALA A 141 4.11 12.69 14.59
N GLU A 142 4.22 11.55 13.90
CA GLU A 142 4.92 10.37 14.42
C GLU A 142 6.39 10.68 14.72
N ARG A 143 7.09 11.37 13.80
CA ARG A 143 8.50 11.76 14.01
C ARG A 143 8.66 12.66 15.24
N LYS A 144 7.72 13.60 15.47
CA LYS A 144 7.70 14.44 16.66
C LYS A 144 7.39 13.61 17.90
N ALA A 145 6.39 12.73 17.86
CA ALA A 145 6.03 11.84 18.95
C ALA A 145 7.21 10.97 19.39
N HIS A 146 7.97 10.42 18.45
CA HIS A 146 9.17 9.64 18.76
C HIS A 146 10.23 10.49 19.51
N LYS A 147 10.47 11.73 19.07
CA LYS A 147 11.40 12.65 19.76
C LYS A 147 10.93 13.02 21.17
N VAL A 148 9.62 13.19 21.36
CA VAL A 148 9.03 13.44 22.67
C VAL A 148 9.20 12.21 23.56
N ALA A 149 8.85 11.01 23.03
CA ALA A 149 8.92 9.76 23.78
C ALA A 149 10.36 9.40 24.22
N GLU A 150 11.38 9.75 23.44
CA GLU A 150 12.79 9.55 23.79
C GLU A 150 13.21 10.33 25.06
N ARG A 151 12.46 11.38 25.45
CA ARG A 151 12.71 12.11 26.70
C ARG A 151 12.16 11.38 27.94
N TYR A 152 11.15 10.52 27.74
CA TYR A 152 10.49 9.75 28.79
C TYR A 152 11.15 8.40 29.04
N GLY A 153 11.65 7.75 27.98
CA GLY A 153 12.23 6.44 28.16
C GLY A 153 13.09 5.93 27.00
N LYS A 154 13.68 4.77 27.22
CA LYS A 154 14.57 4.13 26.26
C LYS A 154 13.80 3.68 25.02
N ARG A 155 14.37 3.97 23.83
CA ARG A 155 13.79 3.57 22.54
C ARG A 155 14.43 2.30 21.98
N GLN A 156 13.60 1.45 21.37
CA GLN A 156 14.00 0.34 20.52
C GLN A 156 13.10 0.27 19.28
N GLY A 157 13.56 0.82 18.15
CA GLY A 157 12.74 0.98 16.96
C GLY A 157 11.56 1.93 17.21
N GLU A 158 10.33 1.43 17.12
CA GLU A 158 9.08 2.15 17.42
C GLU A 158 8.55 1.84 18.83
N TRP A 159 9.29 1.07 19.62
CA TRP A 159 8.95 0.73 20.99
C TRP A 159 9.73 1.61 21.98
N PHE A 160 9.02 2.04 23.02
CA PHE A 160 9.56 2.90 24.07
C PHE A 160 9.31 2.25 25.44
N LYS A 161 10.34 2.26 26.30
CA LYS A 161 10.20 1.78 27.67
C LYS A 161 9.60 2.91 28.52
N ILE A 162 8.29 3.04 28.45
CA ILE A 162 7.47 4.06 29.10
C ILE A 162 6.17 3.43 29.60
N THR A 163 5.52 4.10 30.55
CA THR A 163 4.19 3.70 31.02
C THR A 163 3.11 4.10 30.02
N ARG A 164 1.88 3.59 30.21
CA ARG A 164 0.72 3.96 29.38
C ARG A 164 0.37 5.43 29.56
N GLU A 165 0.45 5.92 30.80
CA GLU A 165 0.20 7.31 31.17
C GLU A 165 1.21 8.24 30.49
N GLU A 166 2.49 7.88 30.51
CA GLU A 166 3.52 8.63 29.80
C GLU A 166 3.29 8.63 28.29
N ALA A 167 2.83 7.52 27.70
CA ALA A 167 2.49 7.47 26.28
C ALA A 167 1.34 8.41 25.91
N ILE A 168 0.33 8.56 26.78
CA ILE A 168 -0.75 9.54 26.62
C ILE A 168 -0.18 10.96 26.65
N LEU A 169 0.70 11.26 27.61
CA LEU A 169 1.36 12.57 27.71
C LEU A 169 2.21 12.87 26.46
N VAL A 170 2.94 11.90 25.97
CA VAL A 170 3.73 12.03 24.71
C VAL A 170 2.83 12.44 23.55
N LEU A 171 1.69 11.77 23.36
CA LEU A 171 0.76 12.10 22.28
C LEU A 171 0.10 13.46 22.48
N ALA A 172 -0.27 13.82 23.71
CA ALA A 172 -0.84 15.12 24.05
C ALA A 172 0.16 16.27 23.81
N GLU A 173 1.43 16.12 24.21
CA GLU A 173 2.49 17.08 23.92
C GLU A 173 2.73 17.22 22.40
N THR A 174 2.65 16.10 21.69
CA THR A 174 2.79 16.09 20.22
C THR A 174 1.64 16.85 19.56
N ASP A 175 0.42 16.66 20.04
CA ASP A 175 -0.77 17.36 19.54
C ASP A 175 -0.66 18.86 19.72
N LEU A 176 -0.28 19.31 20.91
CA LEU A 176 -0.03 20.74 21.18
C LEU A 176 1.06 21.33 20.28
N ALA A 177 2.10 20.54 19.97
CA ALA A 177 3.20 21.00 19.13
C ALA A 177 2.90 21.00 17.62
N VAL A 178 1.88 20.27 17.17
CA VAL A 178 1.53 20.12 15.74
C VAL A 178 0.23 20.82 15.39
N ASN A 179 -0.80 20.69 16.22
CA ASN A 179 -2.14 21.23 16.00
C ASN A 179 -2.47 22.44 16.86
N GLY A 180 -1.62 22.81 17.81
CA GLY A 180 -1.84 23.90 18.78
C GLY A 180 -1.51 25.29 18.23
N GLU A 181 -1.25 25.46 16.90
CA GLU A 181 -1.06 26.75 16.24
C GLU A 181 -2.35 27.29 15.64
#